data_e8d7338277c9290a0d6568aeef2c1090
#
_entry.id   e8d7338277c9290a0d6568aeef2c1090
#
_cell.length_a   1.000
_cell.length_b   1.000
_cell.length_c   1.000
_cell.angle_alpha   90.00
_cell.angle_beta   90.00
_cell.angle_gamma   90.00
#
_symmetry.space_group_name_H-M   'P 1'
#
loop_
_entity.id
_entity.type
_entity.pdbx_description
1 polymer ?
#
loop_
_entity_poly.entity_id
_entity_poly.type
_entity_poly.pdbx_seq_one_letter_code
_entity_poly.pdbx_strand_id
1 'polypeptide(L)'
;MSRYLTQLDDELCWFPDPSHALEEPNGLLAIGGDLSPARLLAAYHKGIFPWNEPHQPTLWWSPDPRGVIRPDQLHVGRTLQKIIRRTPFDISVNRAFNEVITACAAPRRTADGTWISQPMIEAYQQLHLLGHAHSIEIWQEGELQAGLYGLSIGRLFCGESMFSRIDNGAKIAMVALCRHFARHRGALIDCQMQNPFLATLGIEEWPRARFLAELARLGHQPLLASCWQEGEISL
;
A
#
# COMPACT_ATOMS: atom_id res chain seq x y z
N MET A 1 -19.48 -16.72 19.18
CA MET A 1 -20.46 -15.62 19.02
C MET A 1 -20.64 -15.38 17.53
N SER A 2 -21.88 -15.27 17.04
CA SER A 2 -22.11 -14.94 15.62
C SER A 2 -21.58 -13.53 15.37
N ARG A 3 -20.60 -13.38 14.47
CA ARG A 3 -20.08 -12.08 14.05
C ARG A 3 -20.94 -11.62 12.87
N TYR A 4 -21.53 -10.45 12.98
CA TYR A 4 -22.36 -9.85 11.94
C TYR A 4 -21.50 -8.88 11.11
N LEU A 5 -21.66 -8.93 9.80
CA LEU A 5 -21.06 -7.94 8.91
C LEU A 5 -21.74 -6.59 9.14
N THR A 6 -20.94 -5.57 9.47
CA THR A 6 -21.43 -4.22 9.72
C THR A 6 -21.71 -3.51 8.39
N GLN A 7 -22.92 -3.00 8.23
CA GLN A 7 -23.23 -2.09 7.11
C GLN A 7 -22.91 -0.64 7.52
N LEU A 8 -22.11 0.02 6.72
CA LEU A 8 -21.77 1.44 6.90
C LEU A 8 -22.73 2.30 6.10
N ASP A 9 -23.11 3.45 6.66
CA ASP A 9 -23.80 4.53 5.95
C ASP A 9 -22.79 5.50 5.33
N ASP A 10 -23.26 6.40 4.47
CA ASP A 10 -22.41 7.40 3.80
C ASP A 10 -22.20 8.67 4.64
N GLU A 11 -22.96 8.86 5.73
CA GLU A 11 -22.94 10.09 6.52
C GLU A 11 -21.88 10.10 7.61
N LEU A 12 -21.67 8.94 8.27
CA LEU A 12 -20.80 8.83 9.44
C LEU A 12 -19.48 8.14 9.11
N CYS A 13 -18.36 8.83 9.29
CA CYS A 13 -17.01 8.28 9.14
C CYS A 13 -16.58 7.47 10.36
N TRP A 14 -17.22 6.32 10.61
CA TRP A 14 -16.86 5.41 11.68
C TRP A 14 -16.60 3.99 11.16
N PHE A 15 -15.89 3.21 11.94
CA PHE A 15 -15.68 1.78 11.69
C PHE A 15 -15.81 0.99 12.98
N PRO A 16 -16.33 -0.25 12.93
CA PRO A 16 -16.29 -1.18 14.06
C PRO A 16 -14.83 -1.49 14.44
N ASP A 17 -14.65 -2.06 15.61
CA ASP A 17 -13.33 -2.51 16.06
C ASP A 17 -12.81 -3.61 15.11
N PRO A 18 -11.57 -3.54 14.63
CA PRO A 18 -10.98 -4.55 13.74
C PRO A 18 -10.99 -5.98 14.31
N SER A 19 -11.03 -6.13 15.65
CA SER A 19 -11.17 -7.44 16.28
C SER A 19 -12.48 -8.15 15.97
N HIS A 20 -13.48 -7.41 15.49
CA HIS A 20 -14.77 -7.96 15.05
C HIS A 20 -14.74 -8.51 13.62
N ALA A 21 -13.66 -8.35 12.87
CA ALA A 21 -13.54 -8.88 11.52
C ALA A 21 -13.77 -10.39 11.49
N LEU A 22 -14.42 -10.87 10.43
CA LEU A 22 -14.73 -12.28 10.24
C LEU A 22 -13.44 -13.12 10.14
N GLU A 23 -13.56 -14.37 10.53
CA GLU A 23 -12.51 -15.38 10.30
C GLU A 23 -12.61 -15.96 8.89
N GLU A 24 -13.86 -16.05 8.38
CA GLU A 24 -14.17 -16.52 7.04
C GLU A 24 -15.28 -15.65 6.42
N PRO A 25 -15.01 -14.93 5.33
CA PRO A 25 -13.69 -14.70 4.72
C PRO A 25 -12.78 -13.87 5.65
N ASN A 26 -11.49 -14.27 5.70
CA ASN A 26 -10.53 -13.72 6.65
C ASN A 26 -10.39 -12.19 6.56
N GLY A 27 -10.77 -11.51 7.62
CA GLY A 27 -10.59 -10.07 7.78
C GLY A 27 -11.73 -9.21 7.29
N LEU A 28 -12.80 -9.75 6.68
CA LEU A 28 -13.95 -8.95 6.28
C LEU A 28 -14.62 -8.34 7.51
N LEU A 29 -14.74 -7.02 7.54
CA LEU A 29 -15.17 -6.26 8.71
C LEU A 29 -16.48 -5.50 8.48
N ALA A 30 -16.63 -4.85 7.32
CA ALA A 30 -17.79 -4.02 7.02
C ALA A 30 -18.06 -3.94 5.51
N ILE A 31 -19.26 -3.49 5.15
CA ILE A 31 -19.73 -3.31 3.78
C ILE A 31 -20.41 -1.94 3.63
N GLY A 32 -20.26 -1.31 2.46
CA GLY A 32 -20.87 -0.01 2.15
C GLY A 32 -20.00 1.16 2.59
N GLY A 33 -20.62 2.33 2.71
CA GLY A 33 -19.91 3.58 2.91
C GLY A 33 -19.21 4.10 1.65
N ASP A 34 -18.84 5.36 1.66
CA ASP A 34 -18.17 6.05 0.58
C ASP A 34 -16.65 5.80 0.55
N LEU A 35 -15.97 6.36 -0.45
CA LEU A 35 -14.50 6.38 -0.57
C LEU A 35 -13.94 7.78 -0.35
N SER A 36 -14.61 8.62 0.45
CA SER A 36 -14.11 9.95 0.77
C SER A 36 -12.74 9.89 1.45
N PRO A 37 -11.88 10.90 1.26
CA PRO A 37 -10.60 10.97 1.95
C PRO A 37 -10.72 10.85 3.47
N ALA A 38 -11.77 11.43 4.07
CA ALA A 38 -12.01 11.35 5.51
C ALA A 38 -12.26 9.90 5.96
N ARG A 39 -13.10 9.16 5.22
CA ARG A 39 -13.38 7.75 5.52
C ARG A 39 -12.17 6.87 5.29
N LEU A 40 -11.45 7.04 4.19
CA LEU A 40 -10.23 6.28 3.91
C LEU A 40 -9.20 6.50 5.01
N LEU A 41 -8.91 7.73 5.41
CA LEU A 41 -7.99 8.02 6.49
C LEU A 41 -8.44 7.42 7.82
N ALA A 42 -9.74 7.50 8.15
CA ALA A 42 -10.30 6.88 9.35
C ALA A 42 -10.12 5.35 9.35
N ALA A 43 -10.25 4.70 8.17
CA ALA A 43 -10.00 3.27 8.00
C ALA A 43 -8.53 2.92 8.21
N TYR A 44 -7.62 3.60 7.50
CA TYR A 44 -6.18 3.30 7.58
C TYR A 44 -5.60 3.55 8.97
N HIS A 45 -6.04 4.57 9.69
CA HIS A 45 -5.68 4.79 11.08
C HIS A 45 -6.12 3.66 12.03
N LYS A 46 -7.08 2.85 11.63
CA LYS A 46 -7.55 1.66 12.36
C LYS A 46 -7.02 0.33 11.77
N GLY A 47 -6.12 0.37 10.80
CA GLY A 47 -5.61 -0.82 10.15
C GLY A 47 -6.62 -1.53 9.25
N ILE A 48 -7.59 -0.77 8.74
CA ILE A 48 -8.65 -1.21 7.84
C ILE A 48 -8.37 -0.64 6.44
N PHE A 49 -8.67 -1.41 5.40
CA PHE A 49 -8.51 -0.97 4.02
C PHE A 49 -9.68 -1.45 3.15
N PRO A 50 -9.99 -0.73 2.06
CA PRO A 50 -11.01 -1.15 1.11
C PRO A 50 -10.44 -2.14 0.10
N TRP A 51 -11.17 -3.21 -0.17
CA TRP A 51 -10.88 -4.13 -1.26
C TRP A 51 -12.15 -4.86 -1.67
N ASN A 52 -12.52 -4.78 -2.95
CA ASN A 52 -13.71 -5.40 -3.50
C ASN A 52 -13.50 -5.71 -4.99
N GLU A 53 -14.23 -6.68 -5.49
CA GLU A 53 -14.31 -6.93 -6.94
C GLU A 53 -15.12 -5.83 -7.65
N PRO A 54 -14.89 -5.65 -8.96
CA PRO A 54 -15.71 -4.71 -9.76
C PRO A 54 -17.21 -4.97 -9.56
N HIS A 55 -17.99 -3.90 -9.47
CA HIS A 55 -19.46 -3.91 -9.29
C HIS A 55 -19.98 -4.38 -7.93
N GLN A 56 -19.11 -4.76 -7.01
CA GLN A 56 -19.49 -4.99 -5.62
C GLN A 56 -19.54 -3.66 -4.83
N PRO A 57 -20.35 -3.58 -3.77
CA PRO A 57 -20.24 -2.49 -2.82
C PRO A 57 -18.87 -2.50 -2.18
N THR A 58 -18.43 -1.36 -1.65
CA THR A 58 -17.16 -1.27 -0.94
C THR A 58 -17.12 -2.25 0.22
N LEU A 59 -16.11 -3.10 0.26
CA LEU A 59 -15.83 -4.03 1.34
C LEU A 59 -14.58 -3.56 2.10
N TRP A 60 -14.66 -3.62 3.43
CA TRP A 60 -13.60 -3.16 4.33
C TRP A 60 -13.00 -4.31 5.10
N TRP A 61 -11.67 -4.37 5.10
CA TRP A 61 -10.92 -5.52 5.57
C TRP A 61 -9.89 -5.17 6.63
N SER A 62 -9.70 -6.08 7.60
CA SER A 62 -8.57 -6.11 8.52
C SER A 62 -8.18 -7.58 8.78
N PRO A 63 -7.36 -8.18 7.92
CA PRO A 63 -7.01 -9.61 8.00
C PRO A 63 -6.13 -9.95 9.20
N ASP A 64 -6.17 -11.22 9.58
CA ASP A 64 -5.31 -11.84 10.58
C ASP A 64 -4.83 -13.20 10.05
N PRO A 65 -3.54 -13.41 9.78
CA PRO A 65 -2.43 -12.50 10.06
C PRO A 65 -2.33 -11.32 9.07
N ARG A 66 -1.53 -10.31 9.44
CA ARG A 66 -1.20 -9.14 8.63
C ARG A 66 0.19 -9.26 8.04
N GLY A 67 0.32 -9.09 6.71
CA GLY A 67 1.61 -9.07 6.02
C GLY A 67 2.31 -7.73 6.23
N VAL A 68 3.52 -7.74 6.78
CA VAL A 68 4.30 -6.54 7.07
C VAL A 68 5.78 -6.72 6.81
N ILE A 69 6.51 -5.62 6.61
CA ILE A 69 7.98 -5.63 6.60
C ILE A 69 8.55 -4.38 7.25
N ARG A 70 9.64 -4.54 7.98
CA ARG A 70 10.48 -3.41 8.37
C ARG A 70 11.37 -3.03 7.19
N PRO A 71 11.45 -1.73 6.83
CA PRO A 71 12.17 -1.29 5.64
C PRO A 71 13.64 -1.71 5.61
N ASP A 72 14.29 -1.83 6.77
CA ASP A 72 15.68 -2.28 6.94
C ASP A 72 15.88 -3.80 6.87
N GLN A 73 14.79 -4.57 6.84
CA GLN A 73 14.81 -6.04 6.79
C GLN A 73 14.43 -6.61 5.41
N LEU A 74 14.28 -5.76 4.40
CA LEU A 74 13.95 -6.22 3.06
C LEU A 74 15.04 -7.16 2.50
N HIS A 75 14.63 -8.36 2.11
CA HIS A 75 15.54 -9.31 1.48
C HIS A 75 15.80 -8.93 0.02
N VAL A 76 17.05 -8.60 -0.29
CA VAL A 76 17.49 -8.29 -1.65
C VAL A 76 18.48 -9.36 -2.10
N GLY A 77 18.02 -10.31 -2.92
CA GLY A 77 18.85 -11.40 -3.42
C GLY A 77 20.00 -10.91 -4.33
N ARG A 78 21.08 -11.70 -4.44
CA ARG A 78 22.29 -11.34 -5.19
C ARG A 78 22.02 -10.94 -6.64
N THR A 79 21.10 -11.60 -7.32
CA THR A 79 20.71 -11.29 -8.71
C THR A 79 20.09 -9.91 -8.81
N LEU A 80 19.14 -9.59 -7.93
CA LEU A 80 18.49 -8.28 -7.89
C LEU A 80 19.50 -7.16 -7.57
N GLN A 81 20.41 -7.39 -6.62
CA GLN A 81 21.51 -6.44 -6.32
C GLN A 81 22.38 -6.17 -7.55
N LYS A 82 22.68 -7.21 -8.34
CA LYS A 82 23.47 -7.07 -9.56
C LYS A 82 22.73 -6.25 -10.63
N ILE A 83 21.42 -6.48 -10.80
CA ILE A 83 20.57 -5.73 -11.73
C ILE A 83 20.57 -4.24 -11.33
N ILE A 84 20.26 -3.93 -10.08
CA ILE A 84 20.23 -2.55 -9.55
C ILE A 84 21.55 -1.80 -9.80
N ARG A 85 22.72 -2.49 -9.66
CA ARG A 85 24.02 -1.86 -9.85
C ARG A 85 24.41 -1.64 -11.32
N ARG A 86 23.86 -2.43 -12.23
CA ARG A 86 24.30 -2.47 -13.64
C ARG A 86 23.37 -1.73 -14.59
N THR A 87 22.11 -1.60 -14.22
CA THR A 87 21.10 -0.96 -15.06
C THR A 87 20.88 0.46 -14.57
N PRO A 88 21.05 1.48 -15.42
CA PRO A 88 20.73 2.85 -15.07
C PRO A 88 19.20 3.00 -14.98
N PHE A 89 18.66 3.06 -13.77
CA PHE A 89 17.29 3.43 -13.50
C PHE A 89 17.28 4.81 -12.85
N ASP A 90 16.43 5.70 -13.37
CA ASP A 90 16.05 6.88 -12.63
C ASP A 90 14.90 6.52 -11.71
N ILE A 91 14.93 7.01 -10.50
CA ILE A 91 13.93 6.70 -9.47
C ILE A 91 13.40 7.99 -8.90
N SER A 92 12.08 8.10 -8.79
CA SER A 92 11.45 9.30 -8.24
C SER A 92 10.40 8.98 -7.19
N VAL A 93 10.00 10.03 -6.48
CA VAL A 93 8.87 10.06 -5.54
C VAL A 93 7.86 11.05 -6.04
N ASN A 94 6.58 10.68 -6.10
CA ASN A 94 5.44 11.55 -6.39
C ASN A 94 5.47 12.29 -7.74
N ARG A 95 6.37 11.95 -8.65
CA ARG A 95 6.52 12.60 -9.96
C ARG A 95 5.40 12.25 -10.92
N ALA A 96 4.84 11.04 -10.80
CA ALA A 96 3.84 10.51 -11.71
C ALA A 96 2.79 9.65 -11.00
N PHE A 97 2.27 10.11 -9.86
CA PHE A 97 1.31 9.34 -9.06
C PHE A 97 0.11 8.86 -9.89
N ASN A 98 -0.47 9.74 -10.72
CA ASN A 98 -1.64 9.42 -11.55
C ASN A 98 -1.32 8.33 -12.60
N GLU A 99 -0.12 8.34 -13.17
CA GLU A 99 0.31 7.31 -14.11
C GLU A 99 0.55 5.98 -13.40
N VAL A 100 1.13 6.00 -12.18
CA VAL A 100 1.37 4.81 -11.38
C VAL A 100 0.05 4.13 -11.01
N ILE A 101 -0.92 4.84 -10.43
CA ILE A 101 -2.21 4.24 -10.04
C ILE A 101 -2.97 3.72 -11.25
N THR A 102 -2.96 4.45 -12.36
CA THR A 102 -3.59 4.02 -13.63
C THR A 102 -2.92 2.74 -14.17
N ALA A 103 -1.58 2.66 -14.12
CA ALA A 103 -0.85 1.47 -14.54
C ALA A 103 -1.11 0.27 -13.60
N CYS A 104 -1.29 0.51 -12.31
CA CYS A 104 -1.70 -0.53 -11.35
C CYS A 104 -3.12 -1.04 -11.60
N ALA A 105 -4.02 -0.18 -12.11
CA ALA A 105 -5.39 -0.52 -12.45
C ALA A 105 -5.54 -1.21 -13.81
N ALA A 106 -4.49 -1.22 -14.65
CA ALA A 106 -4.53 -1.88 -15.95
C ALA A 106 -4.69 -3.41 -15.80
N PRO A 107 -5.44 -4.08 -16.70
CA PRO A 107 -5.60 -5.52 -16.67
C PRO A 107 -4.24 -6.23 -16.71
N ARG A 108 -4.02 -7.17 -15.81
CA ARG A 108 -2.79 -7.98 -15.80
C ARG A 108 -2.90 -9.07 -16.87
N ARG A 109 -1.77 -9.42 -17.48
CA ARG A 109 -1.70 -10.48 -18.55
C ARG A 109 -2.21 -11.84 -18.09
N THR A 110 -2.38 -12.09 -16.81
CA THR A 110 -2.70 -13.39 -16.21
C THR A 110 -3.94 -13.36 -15.29
N ALA A 111 -4.71 -12.28 -15.24
CA ALA A 111 -5.87 -12.17 -14.35
C ALA A 111 -7.06 -11.50 -15.06
N ASP A 112 -8.26 -11.98 -14.75
CA ASP A 112 -9.53 -11.43 -15.22
C ASP A 112 -9.84 -10.10 -14.50
N GLY A 113 -9.20 -9.00 -14.97
CA GLY A 113 -9.50 -7.66 -14.48
C GLY A 113 -8.62 -7.19 -13.30
N THR A 114 -9.00 -6.05 -12.75
CA THR A 114 -8.35 -5.42 -11.59
C THR A 114 -9.42 -5.05 -10.57
N TRP A 115 -9.04 -5.09 -9.27
CA TRP A 115 -9.89 -4.62 -8.18
C TRP A 115 -9.91 -3.08 -8.06
N ILE A 116 -8.96 -2.38 -8.72
CA ILE A 116 -8.85 -0.93 -8.67
C ILE A 116 -9.85 -0.32 -9.65
N SER A 117 -11.01 0.05 -9.14
CA SER A 117 -12.09 0.68 -9.90
C SER A 117 -11.81 2.18 -10.15
N GLN A 118 -12.55 2.79 -11.08
CA GLN A 118 -12.43 4.21 -11.35
C GLN A 118 -12.71 5.09 -10.09
N PRO A 119 -13.73 4.82 -9.27
CA PRO A 119 -13.93 5.54 -8.00
C PRO A 119 -12.73 5.41 -7.04
N MET A 120 -12.06 4.25 -7.01
CA MET A 120 -10.85 4.09 -6.19
C MET A 120 -9.69 4.93 -6.73
N ILE A 121 -9.47 4.96 -8.05
CA ILE A 121 -8.45 5.81 -8.65
C ILE A 121 -8.66 7.26 -8.22
N GLU A 122 -9.88 7.78 -8.38
CA GLU A 122 -10.24 9.16 -8.03
C GLU A 122 -10.03 9.44 -6.52
N ALA A 123 -10.44 8.50 -5.66
CA ALA A 123 -10.28 8.63 -4.22
C ALA A 123 -8.79 8.70 -3.80
N TYR A 124 -7.93 7.84 -4.36
CA TYR A 124 -6.50 7.88 -4.04
C TYR A 124 -5.76 9.06 -4.69
N GLN A 125 -6.21 9.55 -5.84
CA GLN A 125 -5.72 10.80 -6.41
C GLN A 125 -6.05 11.99 -5.50
N GLN A 126 -7.24 12.02 -4.90
CA GLN A 126 -7.59 13.04 -3.90
C GLN A 126 -6.71 12.93 -2.64
N LEU A 127 -6.46 11.72 -2.15
CA LEU A 127 -5.53 11.50 -1.04
C LEU A 127 -4.11 11.96 -1.37
N HIS A 128 -3.67 11.79 -2.62
CA HIS A 128 -2.38 12.29 -3.08
C HIS A 128 -2.32 13.82 -3.07
N LEU A 129 -3.33 14.48 -3.60
CA LEU A 129 -3.43 15.96 -3.57
C LEU A 129 -3.46 16.51 -2.15
N LEU A 130 -4.01 15.77 -1.19
CA LEU A 130 -4.03 16.11 0.24
C LEU A 130 -2.71 15.75 0.96
N GLY A 131 -1.75 15.13 0.29
CA GLY A 131 -0.44 14.76 0.85
C GLY A 131 -0.45 13.48 1.70
N HIS A 132 -1.42 12.60 1.52
CA HIS A 132 -1.54 11.33 2.25
C HIS A 132 -1.15 10.10 1.44
N ALA A 133 -1.36 10.13 0.12
CA ALA A 133 -0.97 9.04 -0.78
C ALA A 133 0.27 9.41 -1.59
N HIS A 134 1.17 8.44 -1.77
CA HIS A 134 2.48 8.65 -2.37
C HIS A 134 2.85 7.51 -3.29
N SER A 135 3.72 7.81 -4.26
CA SER A 135 4.24 6.83 -5.21
C SER A 135 5.76 6.80 -5.26
N ILE A 136 6.28 5.66 -5.69
CA ILE A 136 7.67 5.46 -6.11
C ILE A 136 7.63 5.02 -7.56
N GLU A 137 8.42 5.65 -8.39
CA GLU A 137 8.49 5.41 -9.83
C GLU A 137 9.88 4.92 -10.23
N ILE A 138 9.91 3.97 -11.15
CA ILE A 138 11.13 3.45 -11.77
C ILE A 138 11.07 3.79 -13.25
N TRP A 139 12.05 4.55 -13.71
CA TRP A 139 12.16 5.05 -15.08
C TRP A 139 13.36 4.42 -15.79
N GLN A 140 13.21 4.19 -17.07
CA GLN A 140 14.30 3.80 -17.95
C GLN A 140 14.13 4.54 -19.29
N GLU A 141 15.17 5.24 -19.72
CA GLU A 141 15.14 6.03 -20.95
C GLU A 141 14.01 7.07 -21.02
N GLY A 142 13.65 7.63 -19.85
CA GLY A 142 12.57 8.61 -19.70
C GLY A 142 11.16 8.02 -19.65
N GLU A 143 10.99 6.70 -19.79
CA GLU A 143 9.71 6.01 -19.73
C GLU A 143 9.45 5.37 -18.35
N LEU A 144 8.22 5.48 -17.85
CA LEU A 144 7.79 4.85 -16.61
C LEU A 144 7.66 3.34 -16.80
N GLN A 145 8.54 2.56 -16.19
CA GLN A 145 8.64 1.11 -16.37
C GLN A 145 8.05 0.30 -15.22
N ALA A 146 8.08 0.83 -14.01
CA ALA A 146 7.47 0.19 -12.85
C ALA A 146 7.17 1.23 -11.78
N GLY A 147 6.34 0.87 -10.82
CA GLY A 147 6.05 1.73 -9.70
C GLY A 147 5.13 1.05 -8.69
N LEU A 148 4.97 1.71 -7.58
CA LEU A 148 4.02 1.36 -6.53
C LEU A 148 3.42 2.62 -5.93
N TYR A 149 2.26 2.48 -5.31
CA TYR A 149 1.67 3.56 -4.51
C TYR A 149 1.09 3.04 -3.20
N GLY A 150 0.84 3.94 -2.29
CA GLY A 150 0.24 3.65 -0.99
C GLY A 150 0.02 4.90 -0.16
N LEU A 151 -0.40 4.71 1.09
CA LEU A 151 -0.67 5.78 2.04
C LEU A 151 0.40 5.83 3.13
N SER A 152 0.73 7.04 3.57
CA SER A 152 1.60 7.28 4.71
C SER A 152 0.78 7.63 5.95
N ILE A 153 0.91 6.83 7.00
CA ILE A 153 0.30 7.07 8.31
C ILE A 153 1.43 7.20 9.33
N GLY A 154 1.85 8.44 9.56
CA GLY A 154 3.04 8.68 10.36
C GLY A 154 4.26 7.93 9.82
N ARG A 155 4.92 7.11 10.66
CA ARG A 155 6.09 6.30 10.28
C ARG A 155 5.73 4.92 9.72
N LEU A 156 4.48 4.73 9.31
CA LEU A 156 3.98 3.53 8.66
C LEU A 156 3.53 3.87 7.24
N PHE A 157 3.84 3.01 6.26
CA PHE A 157 3.37 3.11 4.88
C PHE A 157 2.50 1.90 4.55
N CYS A 158 1.26 2.14 4.12
CA CYS A 158 0.35 1.12 3.64
C CYS A 158 0.52 0.98 2.13
N GLY A 159 1.18 -0.07 1.65
CA GLY A 159 1.36 -0.33 0.23
C GLY A 159 0.06 -0.86 -0.39
N GLU A 160 -0.44 -0.21 -1.42
CA GLU A 160 -1.73 -0.56 -2.05
C GLU A 160 -1.55 -1.48 -3.25
N SER A 161 -0.77 -1.05 -4.22
CA SER A 161 -0.55 -1.81 -5.42
C SER A 161 0.77 -1.47 -6.08
N MET A 162 1.20 -2.34 -7.00
CA MET A 162 2.39 -2.13 -7.80
C MET A 162 2.20 -2.69 -9.20
N PHE A 163 2.88 -2.10 -10.17
CA PHE A 163 2.95 -2.58 -11.53
C PHE A 163 4.38 -2.71 -12.01
N SER A 164 4.58 -3.48 -13.08
CA SER A 164 5.88 -3.59 -13.75
C SER A 164 5.70 -3.96 -15.21
N ARG A 165 6.40 -3.24 -16.08
CA ARG A 165 6.52 -3.49 -17.52
C ARG A 165 7.82 -4.21 -17.86
N ILE A 166 8.77 -4.24 -16.93
CA ILE A 166 10.08 -4.86 -17.06
C ILE A 166 10.31 -5.93 -15.99
N ASP A 167 11.23 -6.84 -16.25
CA ASP A 167 11.60 -7.86 -15.27
C ASP A 167 12.17 -7.24 -14.00
N ASN A 168 11.68 -7.71 -12.85
CA ASN A 168 12.07 -7.23 -11.52
C ASN A 168 11.71 -5.77 -11.20
N GLY A 169 11.03 -5.01 -12.07
CA GLY A 169 10.71 -3.60 -11.82
C GLY A 169 9.96 -3.38 -10.51
N ALA A 170 8.93 -4.19 -10.21
CA ALA A 170 8.21 -4.11 -8.93
C ALA A 170 9.11 -4.38 -7.71
N LYS A 171 10.08 -5.31 -7.82
CA LYS A 171 11.07 -5.55 -6.75
C LYS A 171 12.00 -4.37 -6.57
N ILE A 172 12.41 -3.72 -7.65
CA ILE A 172 13.25 -2.51 -7.61
C ILE A 172 12.48 -1.37 -6.95
N ALA A 173 11.19 -1.18 -7.27
CA ALA A 173 10.34 -0.19 -6.63
C ALA A 173 10.20 -0.44 -5.11
N MET A 174 10.04 -1.70 -4.67
CA MET A 174 10.03 -2.06 -3.25
C MET A 174 11.38 -1.77 -2.56
N VAL A 175 12.51 -2.06 -3.23
CA VAL A 175 13.84 -1.72 -2.70
C VAL A 175 13.98 -0.21 -2.55
N ALA A 176 13.54 0.56 -3.55
CA ALA A 176 13.57 2.02 -3.53
C ALA A 176 12.73 2.57 -2.39
N LEU A 177 11.46 2.13 -2.26
CA LEU A 177 10.60 2.49 -1.14
C LEU A 177 11.25 2.20 0.20
N CYS A 178 11.70 0.96 0.43
CA CYS A 178 12.26 0.57 1.71
C CYS A 178 13.48 1.41 2.10
N ARG A 179 14.43 1.60 1.18
CA ARG A 179 15.63 2.39 1.44
C ARG A 179 15.33 3.86 1.67
N HIS A 180 14.49 4.44 0.82
CA HIS A 180 14.05 5.83 0.95
C HIS A 180 13.29 6.05 2.27
N PHE A 181 12.32 5.22 2.56
CA PHE A 181 11.48 5.33 3.76
C PHE A 181 12.29 5.15 5.04
N ALA A 182 13.23 4.19 5.09
CA ALA A 182 14.14 4.01 6.22
C ALA A 182 15.01 5.27 6.48
N ARG A 183 15.59 5.87 5.42
CA ARG A 183 16.37 7.10 5.52
C ARG A 183 15.57 8.27 6.11
N HIS A 184 14.25 8.27 5.91
CA HIS A 184 13.32 9.28 6.42
C HIS A 184 12.61 8.88 7.72
N ARG A 185 13.17 7.92 8.48
CA ARG A 185 12.64 7.39 9.75
C ARG A 185 11.39 6.54 9.61
N GLY A 186 11.02 6.10 8.42
CA GLY A 186 9.97 5.10 8.23
C GLY A 186 10.31 3.81 8.97
N ALA A 187 9.32 3.17 9.57
CA ALA A 187 9.56 2.07 10.50
C ALA A 187 8.84 0.78 10.13
N LEU A 188 7.72 0.86 9.43
CA LEU A 188 6.92 -0.30 9.04
C LEU A 188 6.25 -0.07 7.70
N ILE A 189 6.23 -1.08 6.85
CA ILE A 189 5.41 -1.13 5.64
C ILE A 189 4.38 -2.23 5.83
N ASP A 190 3.12 -1.86 5.68
CA ASP A 190 1.98 -2.74 5.67
C ASP A 190 1.75 -3.23 4.23
N CYS A 191 1.79 -4.53 4.03
CA CYS A 191 1.53 -5.20 2.75
C CYS A 191 0.19 -5.95 2.77
N GLN A 192 -0.66 -5.69 3.73
CA GLN A 192 -1.97 -6.28 4.01
C GLN A 192 -1.92 -7.80 4.16
N MET A 193 -1.82 -8.55 3.07
CA MET A 193 -1.75 -10.02 3.06
C MET A 193 -0.47 -10.49 2.37
N GLN A 194 0.14 -11.53 2.93
CA GLN A 194 1.29 -12.16 2.30
C GLN A 194 0.87 -12.94 1.05
N ASN A 195 1.75 -12.98 0.08
CA ASN A 195 1.62 -13.81 -1.12
C ASN A 195 3.02 -14.35 -1.52
N PRO A 196 3.11 -15.31 -2.46
CA PRO A 196 4.38 -15.88 -2.88
C PRO A 196 5.42 -14.86 -3.37
N PHE A 197 4.99 -13.79 -4.04
CA PHE A 197 5.89 -12.72 -4.48
C PHE A 197 6.46 -11.95 -3.28
N LEU A 198 5.60 -11.51 -2.36
CA LEU A 198 5.99 -10.77 -1.16
C LEU A 198 6.84 -11.62 -0.22
N ALA A 199 6.58 -12.93 -0.12
CA ALA A 199 7.41 -13.86 0.64
C ALA A 199 8.88 -13.85 0.17
N THR A 200 9.12 -13.72 -1.15
CA THR A 200 10.50 -13.62 -1.69
C THR A 200 11.25 -12.37 -1.23
N LEU A 201 10.54 -11.36 -0.76
CA LEU A 201 11.09 -10.09 -0.26
C LEU A 201 11.26 -10.05 1.25
N GLY A 202 10.85 -11.14 1.95
CA GLY A 202 10.99 -11.25 3.40
C GLY A 202 9.84 -10.60 4.19
N ILE A 203 8.64 -10.46 3.57
CA ILE A 203 7.45 -10.01 4.29
C ILE A 203 7.08 -11.04 5.36
N GLU A 204 6.92 -10.57 6.61
CA GLU A 204 6.49 -11.35 7.76
C GLU A 204 4.98 -11.32 7.93
N GLU A 205 4.43 -12.35 8.53
CA GLU A 205 3.04 -12.37 8.97
C GLU A 205 2.99 -12.11 10.48
N TRP A 206 2.30 -11.03 10.85
CA TRP A 206 2.09 -10.70 12.25
C TRP A 206 0.64 -10.92 12.65
N PRO A 207 0.38 -11.37 13.90
CA PRO A 207 -0.97 -11.29 14.46
C PRO A 207 -1.52 -9.86 14.32
N ARG A 208 -2.77 -9.74 13.88
CA ARG A 208 -3.43 -8.42 13.70
C ARG A 208 -3.30 -7.53 14.93
N ALA A 209 -3.47 -8.08 16.13
CA ALA A 209 -3.34 -7.33 17.38
C ALA A 209 -1.96 -6.66 17.53
N ARG A 210 -0.86 -7.36 17.14
CA ARG A 210 0.48 -6.81 17.12
C ARG A 210 0.62 -5.67 16.10
N PHE A 211 0.09 -5.87 14.89
CA PHE A 211 0.10 -4.86 13.85
C PHE A 211 -0.63 -3.59 14.30
N LEU A 212 -1.85 -3.72 14.87
CA LEU A 212 -2.65 -2.59 15.34
C LEU A 212 -1.96 -1.82 16.47
N ALA A 213 -1.28 -2.50 17.38
CA ALA A 213 -0.50 -1.86 18.44
C ALA A 213 0.68 -1.03 17.85
N GLU A 214 1.38 -1.57 16.84
CA GLU A 214 2.45 -0.84 16.16
C GLU A 214 1.91 0.32 15.31
N LEU A 215 0.78 0.15 14.63
CA LEU A 215 0.10 1.22 13.89
C LEU A 215 -0.25 2.38 14.83
N ALA A 216 -0.87 2.10 15.98
CA ALA A 216 -1.20 3.11 16.97
C ALA A 216 0.05 3.86 17.47
N ARG A 217 1.16 3.14 17.68
CA ARG A 217 2.43 3.73 18.12
C ARG A 217 3.12 4.58 17.05
N LEU A 218 3.14 4.10 15.80
CA LEU A 218 3.87 4.71 14.68
C LEU A 218 3.06 5.80 13.97
N GLY A 219 1.75 5.67 13.91
CA GLY A 219 0.84 6.55 13.17
C GLY A 219 0.84 8.01 13.65
N HIS A 220 1.25 8.26 14.89
CA HIS A 220 1.39 9.61 15.44
C HIS A 220 2.82 10.16 15.42
N GLN A 221 3.79 9.38 14.92
CA GLN A 221 5.19 9.80 14.85
C GLN A 221 5.49 10.41 13.47
N PRO A 222 6.09 11.61 13.41
CA PRO A 222 6.36 12.24 12.12
C PRO A 222 7.53 11.59 11.39
N LEU A 223 7.43 11.54 10.08
CA LEU A 223 8.56 11.36 9.16
C LEU A 223 9.39 12.64 9.06
N LEU A 224 10.57 12.55 8.43
CA LEU A 224 11.25 13.76 7.98
C LEU A 224 10.40 14.43 6.89
N ALA A 225 10.29 15.75 6.93
CA ALA A 225 9.43 16.53 6.03
C ALA A 225 9.73 16.31 4.54
N SER A 226 10.99 15.96 4.21
CA SER A 226 11.40 15.66 2.84
C SER A 226 11.02 14.26 2.33
N CYS A 227 10.43 13.38 3.17
CA CYS A 227 10.16 12.00 2.80
C CYS A 227 9.32 11.90 1.51
N TRP A 228 8.30 12.72 1.43
CA TRP A 228 7.35 12.67 0.33
C TRP A 228 7.41 13.93 -0.58
N GLN A 229 8.52 14.65 -0.49
CA GLN A 229 8.77 15.74 -1.43
C GLN A 229 9.01 15.18 -2.83
N GLU A 230 8.29 15.70 -3.81
CA GLU A 230 8.43 15.31 -5.21
C GLU A 230 9.89 15.49 -5.67
N GLY A 231 10.45 14.48 -6.31
CA GLY A 231 11.79 14.56 -6.85
C GLY A 231 12.47 13.22 -7.09
N GLU A 232 13.69 13.30 -7.59
CA GLU A 232 14.55 12.13 -7.79
C GLU A 232 15.14 11.64 -6.48
N ILE A 233 15.24 10.32 -6.36
CA ILE A 233 15.85 9.65 -5.20
C ILE A 233 16.92 8.64 -5.65
N SER A 234 17.92 8.41 -4.79
CA SER A 234 18.96 7.40 -5.03
C SER A 234 18.69 6.11 -4.25
N LEU A 235 19.04 4.97 -4.83
CA LEU A 235 19.05 3.65 -4.18
C LEU A 235 20.22 3.50 -3.20
#